data_c5de889bd3c85782d52334b9174891a9
#
_entry.id   c5de889bd3c85782d52334b9174891a9
#
_cell.length_a   1.000
_cell.length_b   1.000
_cell.length_c   1.000
_cell.angle_alpha   90.00
_cell.angle_beta   90.00
_cell.angle_gamma   90.00
#
_symmetry.space_group_name_H-M   'P 1'
#
loop_
_entity.id
_entity.type
_entity.pdbx_description
1 polymer ?
#
loop_
_entity_poly.entity_id
_entity_poly.type
_entity_poly.pdbx_seq_one_letter_code
_entity_poly.pdbx_strand_id
1 'polypeptide(L)'
;MTQDTRDASPSSTPSSGDDQAQEDRHEDMAATFLRETEVIEESMEGGEKVRRKGIYLLPNLFTTSALFSGFFAVVAGINGDFSAAAVAIFIAMVLDGLDGRVARMTNTQSEFGAEYDSLADMISFGMAPALVAFTWILQDIGKTGWVVAFLYVACSALRLARFNVQIG
;
A
#
# COMPACT_ATOMS: atom_id res chain seq x y z
N MET A 1 51.48 14.52 48.49
CA MET A 1 51.84 15.26 47.29
C MET A 1 51.10 14.59 46.14
N THR A 2 49.85 15.11 45.96
CA THR A 2 49.41 15.82 44.73
C THR A 2 49.29 14.87 43.55
N GLN A 3 48.23 14.71 42.83
CA GLN A 3 47.21 15.62 42.32
C GLN A 3 46.04 14.82 41.79
N ASP A 4 44.90 15.31 42.14
CA ASP A 4 43.58 15.07 41.58
C ASP A 4 43.52 15.62 40.12
N THR A 5 43.13 14.80 39.13
CA THR A 5 42.68 15.30 37.86
C THR A 5 41.36 14.65 37.50
N ARG A 6 40.28 15.37 37.78
CA ARG A 6 38.94 15.16 37.27
C ARG A 6 38.94 15.33 35.77
N ASP A 7 38.59 14.27 35.04
CA ASP A 7 38.24 14.36 33.64
C ASP A 7 36.74 14.53 33.53
N ALA A 8 36.34 15.72 33.14
CA ALA A 8 34.97 16.09 32.87
C ALA A 8 34.66 15.76 31.41
N SER A 9 33.85 14.74 31.18
CA SER A 9 33.25 14.48 29.88
C SER A 9 32.24 15.59 29.53
N PRO A 10 32.30 16.20 28.33
CA PRO A 10 31.26 17.13 27.90
C PRO A 10 30.03 16.35 27.50
N SER A 11 28.93 16.61 28.18
CA SER A 11 27.59 16.20 27.77
C SER A 11 27.21 16.92 26.46
N SER A 12 27.23 16.19 25.34
CA SER A 12 26.68 16.67 24.08
C SER A 12 25.15 16.64 24.15
N THR A 13 24.57 17.78 24.43
CA THR A 13 23.14 18.04 24.21
C THR A 13 22.87 17.94 22.70
N PRO A 14 21.87 17.16 22.23
CA PRO A 14 21.50 17.19 20.83
C PRO A 14 20.98 18.59 20.47
N SER A 15 21.52 19.14 19.40
CA SER A 15 21.20 20.46 18.89
C SER A 15 19.77 20.44 18.34
N SER A 16 18.95 21.40 18.78
CA SER A 16 17.56 21.60 18.30
C SER A 16 17.44 21.89 16.80
N GLY A 17 18.54 21.99 16.08
CA GLY A 17 18.57 22.17 14.62
C GLY A 17 18.38 20.89 13.83
N ASP A 18 18.75 19.75 14.40
CA ASP A 18 18.62 18.46 13.70
C ASP A 18 17.18 17.94 13.69
N ASP A 19 16.41 18.24 14.74
CA ASP A 19 15.00 17.87 14.86
C ASP A 19 14.14 18.70 13.88
N GLN A 20 14.41 20.00 13.74
CA GLN A 20 13.72 20.86 12.78
C GLN A 20 14.03 20.47 11.33
N ALA A 21 15.27 20.13 11.02
CA ALA A 21 15.66 19.68 9.68
C ALA A 21 15.10 18.29 9.30
N GLN A 22 14.70 17.47 10.28
CA GLN A 22 13.99 16.23 10.04
C GLN A 22 12.49 16.46 9.83
N GLU A 23 11.90 17.36 10.60
CA GLU A 23 10.48 17.72 10.49
C GLU A 23 10.19 18.39 9.13
N ASP A 24 11.02 19.34 8.70
CA ASP A 24 10.94 19.97 7.38
C ASP A 24 11.09 18.96 6.23
N ARG A 25 11.93 17.95 6.37
CA ARG A 25 12.08 16.87 5.36
C ARG A 25 10.87 15.94 5.29
N HIS A 26 10.20 15.69 6.41
CA HIS A 26 8.99 14.88 6.43
C HIS A 26 7.80 15.63 5.83
N GLU A 27 7.70 16.93 6.08
CA GLU A 27 6.67 17.78 5.47
C GLU A 27 6.88 17.92 3.95
N ASP A 28 8.12 18.12 3.49
CA ASP A 28 8.45 18.19 2.07
C ASP A 28 8.21 16.87 1.34
N MET A 29 8.51 15.73 1.98
CA MET A 29 8.22 14.41 1.41
C MET A 29 6.72 14.14 1.31
N ALA A 30 5.96 14.48 2.35
CA ALA A 30 4.51 14.35 2.35
C ALA A 30 3.86 15.28 1.32
N ALA A 31 4.32 16.52 1.22
CA ALA A 31 3.86 17.48 0.22
C ALA A 31 4.20 17.05 -1.21
N THR A 32 5.38 16.47 -1.43
CA THR A 32 5.78 15.92 -2.73
C THR A 32 4.94 14.70 -3.09
N PHE A 33 4.70 13.79 -2.14
CA PHE A 33 3.83 12.63 -2.35
C PHE A 33 2.39 13.04 -2.66
N LEU A 34 1.84 14.02 -1.94
CA LEU A 34 0.50 14.55 -2.21
C LEU A 34 0.41 15.27 -3.56
N ARG A 35 1.50 15.91 -3.99
CA ARG A 35 1.58 16.61 -5.28
C ARG A 35 1.71 15.64 -6.45
N GLU A 36 2.38 14.52 -6.25
CA GLU A 36 2.54 13.45 -7.24
C GLU A 36 1.26 12.61 -7.40
N THR A 37 0.42 12.55 -6.36
CA THR A 37 -0.92 11.95 -6.42
C THR A 37 -1.98 12.89 -7.01
N GLU A 38 -1.70 14.18 -7.21
CA GLU A 38 -2.51 15.09 -8.02
C GLU A 38 -2.23 14.84 -9.51
N VAL A 39 -2.70 13.72 -10.05
CA VAL A 39 -2.71 13.48 -11.49
C VAL A 39 -3.73 14.43 -12.11
N ILE A 40 -3.21 15.44 -12.80
CA ILE A 40 -4.01 16.37 -13.59
C ILE A 40 -4.31 15.66 -14.92
N GLU A 41 -5.44 14.97 -15.00
CA GLU A 41 -5.95 14.50 -16.30
C GLU A 41 -6.49 15.70 -17.08
N GLU A 42 -5.80 16.03 -18.18
CA GLU A 42 -6.30 16.95 -19.21
C GLU A 42 -7.27 16.18 -20.12
N SER A 43 -8.56 16.20 -19.79
CA SER A 43 -9.59 15.68 -20.70
C SER A 43 -9.95 16.73 -21.74
N MET A 44 -9.84 16.36 -23.01
CA MET A 44 -10.34 17.17 -24.14
C MET A 44 -11.84 16.90 -24.33
N GLU A 45 -12.68 17.77 -23.84
CA GLU A 45 -14.11 17.73 -24.11
C GLU A 45 -14.51 18.99 -24.89
N GLY A 46 -14.91 18.83 -26.15
CA GLY A 46 -15.45 19.93 -26.96
C GLY A 46 -14.48 21.04 -27.39
N GLY A 47 -13.16 20.79 -27.39
CA GLY A 47 -12.17 21.77 -27.87
C GLY A 47 -11.75 22.81 -26.82
N GLU A 48 -12.24 22.74 -25.59
CA GLU A 48 -11.83 23.59 -24.48
C GLU A 48 -11.17 22.75 -23.40
N LYS A 49 -9.97 23.18 -22.94
CA LYS A 49 -9.24 22.49 -21.86
C LYS A 49 -9.96 22.73 -20.53
N VAL A 50 -10.82 21.81 -20.13
CA VAL A 50 -11.48 21.87 -18.83
C VAL A 50 -10.61 21.15 -17.80
N ARG A 51 -9.94 21.92 -16.96
CA ARG A 51 -9.23 21.44 -15.77
C ARG A 51 -10.24 21.05 -14.70
N ARG A 52 -10.67 19.81 -14.67
CA ARG A 52 -11.46 19.29 -13.56
C ARG A 52 -10.50 18.84 -12.46
N LYS A 53 -10.40 19.57 -11.36
CA LYS A 53 -9.92 19.05 -10.09
C LYS A 53 -10.94 18.00 -9.64
N GLY A 54 -10.80 16.79 -10.15
CA GLY A 54 -11.67 15.69 -9.77
C GLY A 54 -11.40 15.29 -8.34
N ILE A 55 -12.43 14.92 -7.61
CA ILE A 55 -12.35 14.33 -6.27
C ILE A 55 -11.88 12.85 -6.46
N TYR A 56 -10.65 12.67 -6.98
CA TYR A 56 -10.02 11.35 -7.18
C TYR A 56 -9.50 10.75 -5.87
N LEU A 57 -9.55 11.53 -4.78
CA LEU A 57 -9.05 11.12 -3.47
C LEU A 57 -9.89 10.02 -2.83
N LEU A 58 -11.22 10.01 -3.04
CA LEU A 58 -12.11 9.07 -2.38
C LEU A 58 -11.90 7.61 -2.84
N PRO A 59 -11.88 7.28 -4.15
CA PRO A 59 -11.60 5.92 -4.59
C PRO A 59 -10.22 5.44 -4.12
N ASN A 60 -9.18 6.24 -4.32
CA ASN A 60 -7.83 5.89 -3.92
C ASN A 60 -7.69 5.65 -2.41
N LEU A 61 -8.50 6.32 -1.58
CA LEU A 61 -8.50 6.09 -0.13
C LEU A 61 -9.05 4.69 0.22
N PHE A 62 -10.12 4.23 -0.44
CA PHE A 62 -10.65 2.89 -0.24
C PHE A 62 -9.68 1.82 -0.71
N THR A 63 -9.09 1.99 -1.90
CA THR A 63 -8.05 1.09 -2.44
C THR A 63 -6.84 1.02 -1.50
N THR A 64 -6.38 2.16 -0.98
CA THR A 64 -5.28 2.21 0.00
C THR A 64 -5.67 1.51 1.30
N SER A 65 -6.92 1.65 1.75
CA SER A 65 -7.42 0.96 2.95
C SER A 65 -7.52 -0.56 2.74
N ALA A 66 -7.93 -1.00 1.56
CA ALA A 66 -7.94 -2.42 1.18
C ALA A 66 -6.51 -2.98 1.14
N LEU A 67 -5.57 -2.25 0.54
CA LEU A 67 -4.15 -2.59 0.52
C LEU A 67 -3.57 -2.68 1.93
N PHE A 68 -3.89 -1.72 2.81
CA PHE A 68 -3.47 -1.75 4.21
C PHE A 68 -4.00 -2.98 4.94
N SER A 69 -5.27 -3.33 4.71
CA SER A 69 -5.88 -4.52 5.30
C SER A 69 -5.22 -5.82 4.80
N GLY A 70 -4.88 -5.90 3.50
CA GLY A 70 -4.12 -7.01 2.92
C GLY A 70 -2.71 -7.12 3.52
N PHE A 71 -2.03 -6.00 3.68
CA PHE A 71 -0.72 -5.96 4.34
C PHE A 71 -0.80 -6.40 5.81
N PHE A 72 -1.80 -5.89 6.56
CA PHE A 72 -2.03 -6.30 7.93
C PHE A 72 -2.29 -7.82 8.05
N ALA A 73 -3.01 -8.41 7.08
CA ALA A 73 -3.23 -9.85 7.04
C ALA A 73 -1.92 -10.64 6.97
N VAL A 74 -0.95 -10.19 6.17
CA VAL A 74 0.38 -10.80 6.09
C VAL A 74 1.11 -10.70 7.43
N VAL A 75 1.10 -9.53 8.06
CA VAL A 75 1.74 -9.29 9.37
C VAL A 75 1.10 -10.18 10.46
N ALA A 76 -0.23 -10.26 10.49
CA ALA A 76 -0.97 -11.13 11.42
C ALA A 76 -0.63 -12.62 11.19
N GLY A 77 -0.54 -13.05 9.92
CA GLY A 77 -0.13 -14.42 9.56
C GLY A 77 1.28 -14.75 9.99
N ILE A 78 2.23 -13.82 9.85
CA ILE A 78 3.62 -13.98 10.34
C ILE A 78 3.65 -14.12 11.87
N ASN A 79 2.78 -13.41 12.58
CA ASN A 79 2.65 -13.47 14.03
C ASN A 79 1.85 -14.71 14.53
N GLY A 80 1.34 -15.54 13.61
CA GLY A 80 0.56 -16.73 13.93
C GLY A 80 -0.91 -16.46 14.24
N ASP A 81 -1.40 -15.24 14.12
CA ASP A 81 -2.81 -14.91 14.28
C ASP A 81 -3.56 -15.06 12.95
N PHE A 82 -3.81 -16.30 12.58
CA PHE A 82 -4.48 -16.64 11.32
C PHE A 82 -5.96 -16.21 11.31
N SER A 83 -6.58 -16.08 12.46
CA SER A 83 -7.95 -15.59 12.57
C SER A 83 -8.03 -14.12 12.20
N ALA A 84 -7.14 -13.29 12.76
CA ALA A 84 -7.06 -11.88 12.40
C ALA A 84 -6.64 -11.70 10.93
N ALA A 85 -5.71 -12.52 10.42
CA ALA A 85 -5.30 -12.52 9.02
C ALA A 85 -6.48 -12.80 8.08
N ALA A 86 -7.30 -13.82 8.36
CA ALA A 86 -8.46 -14.16 7.55
C ALA A 86 -9.51 -13.04 7.55
N VAL A 87 -9.81 -12.47 8.73
CA VAL A 87 -10.73 -11.34 8.87
C VAL A 87 -10.23 -10.12 8.08
N ALA A 88 -8.93 -9.83 8.15
CA ALA A 88 -8.33 -8.71 7.42
C ALA A 88 -8.42 -8.88 5.90
N ILE A 89 -8.21 -10.09 5.36
CA ILE A 89 -8.42 -10.38 3.93
C ILE A 89 -9.89 -10.15 3.55
N PHE A 90 -10.82 -10.55 4.42
CA PHE A 90 -12.25 -10.33 4.17
C PHE A 90 -12.62 -8.84 4.18
N ILE A 91 -12.05 -8.06 5.10
CA ILE A 91 -12.21 -6.60 5.14
C ILE A 91 -11.64 -5.96 3.87
N ALA A 92 -10.46 -6.39 3.42
CA ALA A 92 -9.87 -5.92 2.15
C ALA A 92 -10.84 -6.14 0.98
N MET A 93 -11.47 -7.32 0.90
CA MET A 93 -12.44 -7.65 -0.15
C MET A 93 -13.70 -6.75 -0.12
N VAL A 94 -14.18 -6.40 1.06
CA VAL A 94 -15.33 -5.50 1.21
C VAL A 94 -14.96 -4.07 0.79
N LEU A 95 -13.79 -3.58 1.21
CA LEU A 95 -13.30 -2.24 0.87
C LEU A 95 -13.08 -2.10 -0.64
N ASP A 96 -12.46 -3.08 -1.28
CA ASP A 96 -12.26 -3.18 -2.72
C ASP A 96 -13.60 -3.16 -3.49
N GLY A 97 -14.58 -3.95 -3.06
CA GLY A 97 -15.92 -3.91 -3.66
C GLY A 97 -16.64 -2.57 -3.51
N LEU A 98 -16.29 -1.79 -2.47
CA LEU A 98 -16.86 -0.46 -2.26
C LEU A 98 -16.20 0.61 -3.13
N ASP A 99 -14.86 0.59 -3.30
CA ASP A 99 -14.17 1.60 -4.11
C ASP A 99 -14.57 1.54 -5.58
N GLY A 100 -14.64 0.33 -6.16
CA GLY A 100 -15.12 0.14 -7.52
C GLY A 100 -16.58 0.56 -7.72
N ARG A 101 -17.43 0.49 -6.68
CA ARG A 101 -18.80 1.01 -6.74
C ARG A 101 -18.83 2.53 -6.63
N VAL A 102 -18.07 3.10 -5.69
CA VAL A 102 -17.97 4.55 -5.48
C VAL A 102 -17.41 5.23 -6.73
N ALA A 103 -16.32 4.72 -7.30
CA ALA A 103 -15.73 5.24 -8.53
C ALA A 103 -16.72 5.29 -9.70
N ARG A 104 -17.55 4.25 -9.86
CA ARG A 104 -18.61 4.22 -10.89
C ARG A 104 -19.75 5.17 -10.62
N MET A 105 -20.17 5.34 -9.35
CA MET A 105 -21.27 6.24 -8.99
C MET A 105 -20.87 7.71 -9.07
N THR A 106 -19.61 8.02 -8.80
CA THR A 106 -19.09 9.40 -8.82
C THR A 106 -18.50 9.80 -10.17
N ASN A 107 -18.41 8.86 -11.12
CA ASN A 107 -17.80 9.07 -12.46
C ASN A 107 -16.37 9.62 -12.37
N THR A 108 -15.60 9.16 -11.36
CA THR A 108 -14.23 9.60 -11.05
C THR A 108 -13.21 8.51 -11.38
N GLN A 109 -13.45 7.74 -12.44
CA GLN A 109 -12.49 6.74 -12.89
C GLN A 109 -11.32 7.43 -13.59
N SER A 110 -10.09 7.20 -13.11
CA SER A 110 -8.86 7.61 -13.75
C SER A 110 -8.05 6.38 -14.19
N GLU A 111 -7.24 6.51 -15.24
CA GLU A 111 -6.33 5.43 -15.65
C GLU A 111 -5.38 5.06 -14.51
N PHE A 112 -4.85 6.05 -13.81
CA PHE A 112 -4.01 5.82 -12.61
C PHE A 112 -4.75 5.05 -11.53
N GLY A 113 -6.01 5.40 -11.24
CA GLY A 113 -6.84 4.72 -10.24
C GLY A 113 -7.04 3.24 -10.58
N ALA A 114 -7.30 2.93 -11.86
CA ALA A 114 -7.49 1.55 -12.33
C ALA A 114 -6.20 0.71 -12.21
N GLU A 115 -5.04 1.28 -12.54
CA GLU A 115 -3.75 0.61 -12.37
C GLU A 115 -3.39 0.42 -10.90
N TYR A 116 -3.62 1.44 -10.08
CA TYR A 116 -3.36 1.36 -8.63
C TYR A 116 -4.26 0.31 -7.96
N ASP A 117 -5.52 0.24 -8.32
CA ASP A 117 -6.49 -0.76 -7.88
C ASP A 117 -6.02 -2.18 -8.24
N SER A 118 -5.61 -2.39 -9.48
CA SER A 118 -5.05 -3.66 -9.94
C SER A 118 -3.81 -4.10 -9.15
N LEU A 119 -2.93 -3.16 -8.78
CA LEU A 119 -1.76 -3.46 -7.95
C LEU A 119 -2.17 -3.80 -6.51
N ALA A 120 -3.13 -3.06 -5.94
CA ALA A 120 -3.67 -3.32 -4.61
C ALA A 120 -4.36 -4.70 -4.54
N ASP A 121 -5.12 -5.06 -5.56
CA ASP A 121 -5.75 -6.37 -5.73
C ASP A 121 -4.73 -7.50 -5.74
N MET A 122 -3.67 -7.34 -6.52
CA MET A 122 -2.60 -8.33 -6.59
C MET A 122 -1.96 -8.59 -5.24
N ILE A 123 -1.77 -7.55 -4.44
CA ILE A 123 -1.21 -7.68 -3.09
C ILE A 123 -2.24 -8.29 -2.13
N SER A 124 -3.46 -7.76 -2.10
CA SER A 124 -4.48 -8.12 -1.12
C SER A 124 -5.09 -9.51 -1.36
N PHE A 125 -5.23 -9.92 -2.62
CA PHE A 125 -5.91 -11.19 -3.00
C PHE A 125 -4.98 -12.19 -3.69
N GLY A 126 -3.85 -11.75 -4.24
CA GLY A 126 -2.82 -12.63 -4.78
C GLY A 126 -1.78 -13.00 -3.71
N MET A 127 -1.07 -12.02 -3.19
CA MET A 127 0.08 -12.27 -2.32
C MET A 127 -0.32 -12.55 -0.87
N ALA A 128 -1.22 -11.75 -0.27
CA ALA A 128 -1.55 -11.88 1.14
C ALA A 128 -2.13 -13.27 1.49
N PRO A 129 -3.17 -13.82 0.80
CA PRO A 129 -3.67 -15.14 1.12
C PRO A 129 -2.65 -16.26 0.87
N ALA A 130 -1.79 -16.12 -0.14
CA ALA A 130 -0.72 -17.08 -0.41
C ALA A 130 0.30 -17.15 0.74
N LEU A 131 0.73 -15.98 1.26
CA LEU A 131 1.67 -15.90 2.37
C LEU A 131 1.05 -16.34 3.69
N VAL A 132 -0.21 -16.00 3.94
CA VAL A 132 -0.94 -16.48 5.12
C VAL A 132 -1.10 -18.00 5.09
N ALA A 133 -1.47 -18.57 3.94
CA ALA A 133 -1.56 -20.03 3.80
C ALA A 133 -0.17 -20.70 3.91
N PHE A 134 0.87 -20.05 3.41
CA PHE A 134 2.25 -20.54 3.54
C PHE A 134 2.68 -20.59 5.00
N THR A 135 2.50 -19.52 5.75
CA THR A 135 2.87 -19.45 7.17
C THR A 135 2.01 -20.35 8.04
N TRP A 136 0.74 -20.59 7.64
CA TRP A 136 -0.18 -21.43 8.43
C TRP A 136 0.11 -22.93 8.28
N ILE A 137 0.25 -23.43 7.05
CA ILE A 137 0.29 -24.89 6.82
C ILE A 137 1.33 -25.32 5.77
N LEU A 138 1.60 -24.50 4.74
CA LEU A 138 2.43 -24.93 3.62
C LEU A 138 3.92 -25.01 3.98
N GLN A 139 4.38 -24.27 5.00
CA GLN A 139 5.76 -24.34 5.46
C GLN A 139 6.14 -25.73 5.98
N ASP A 140 5.19 -26.51 6.53
CA ASP A 140 5.42 -27.86 7.05
C ASP A 140 5.72 -28.88 5.92
N ILE A 141 5.32 -28.59 4.69
CA ILE A 141 5.57 -29.40 3.50
C ILE A 141 7.00 -29.14 2.94
N GLY A 142 7.75 -28.23 3.55
CA GLY A 142 9.13 -27.91 3.17
C GLY A 142 9.20 -27.17 1.83
N LYS A 143 10.16 -27.61 0.97
CA LYS A 143 10.43 -26.92 -0.31
C LYS A 143 9.25 -26.88 -1.27
N THR A 144 8.33 -27.80 -1.19
CA THR A 144 7.15 -27.86 -2.06
C THR A 144 6.12 -26.78 -1.67
N GLY A 145 6.04 -26.45 -0.38
CA GLY A 145 5.05 -25.48 0.13
C GLY A 145 5.17 -24.08 -0.46
N TRP A 146 6.41 -23.54 -0.51
CA TRP A 146 6.61 -22.22 -1.09
C TRP A 146 6.41 -22.20 -2.62
N VAL A 147 6.69 -23.32 -3.31
CA VAL A 147 6.44 -23.43 -4.76
C VAL A 147 4.93 -23.37 -5.04
N VAL A 148 4.11 -24.04 -4.21
CA VAL A 148 2.65 -24.01 -4.33
C VAL A 148 2.12 -22.59 -4.07
N ALA A 149 2.61 -21.93 -3.02
CA ALA A 149 2.24 -20.54 -2.73
C ALA A 149 2.64 -19.60 -3.88
N PHE A 150 3.84 -19.74 -4.42
CA PHE A 150 4.30 -18.97 -5.57
C PHE A 150 3.45 -19.21 -6.82
N LEU A 151 3.09 -20.47 -7.09
CA LEU A 151 2.25 -20.81 -8.25
C LEU A 151 0.88 -20.14 -8.16
N TYR A 152 0.27 -20.09 -6.97
CA TYR A 152 -0.97 -19.37 -6.76
C TYR A 152 -0.82 -17.88 -7.07
N VAL A 153 0.25 -17.23 -6.58
CA VAL A 153 0.55 -15.81 -6.84
C VAL A 153 0.75 -15.57 -8.34
N ALA A 154 1.54 -16.43 -9.01
CA ALA A 154 1.81 -16.31 -10.42
C ALA A 154 0.53 -16.46 -11.29
N CYS A 155 -0.32 -17.43 -10.96
CA CYS A 155 -1.60 -17.61 -11.65
C CYS A 155 -2.53 -16.41 -11.43
N SER A 156 -2.58 -15.86 -10.23
CA SER A 156 -3.36 -14.65 -9.91
C SER A 156 -2.88 -13.45 -10.72
N ALA A 157 -1.55 -13.23 -10.79
CA ALA A 157 -0.95 -12.17 -11.57
C ALA A 157 -1.26 -12.29 -13.07
N LEU A 158 -1.11 -13.49 -13.64
CA LEU A 158 -1.40 -13.74 -15.05
C LEU A 158 -2.88 -13.53 -15.38
N ARG A 159 -3.77 -13.96 -14.46
CA ARG A 159 -5.22 -13.73 -14.62
C ARG A 159 -5.53 -12.23 -14.64
N LEU A 160 -4.98 -11.48 -13.69
CA LEU A 160 -5.20 -10.03 -13.57
C LEU A 160 -4.65 -9.29 -14.80
N ALA A 161 -3.42 -9.60 -15.21
CA ALA A 161 -2.81 -9.01 -16.40
C ALA A 161 -3.63 -9.30 -17.68
N ARG A 162 -4.14 -10.53 -17.83
CA ARG A 162 -5.01 -10.87 -18.96
C ARG A 162 -6.32 -10.07 -18.93
N PHE A 163 -6.90 -9.88 -17.75
CA PHE A 163 -8.13 -9.12 -17.58
C PHE A 163 -7.93 -7.65 -17.98
N ASN A 164 -6.84 -7.02 -17.51
CA ASN A 164 -6.52 -5.63 -17.81
C ASN A 164 -6.31 -5.41 -19.33
N VAL A 165 -5.62 -6.31 -20.01
CA VAL A 165 -5.42 -6.23 -21.49
C VAL A 165 -6.73 -6.38 -22.28
N GLN A 166 -7.75 -7.03 -21.73
CA GLN A 166 -9.04 -7.21 -22.42
C GLN A 166 -9.99 -6.01 -22.29
N ILE A 167 -9.74 -5.14 -21.33
CA ILE A 167 -10.60 -3.96 -21.04
C ILE A 167 -10.03 -2.71 -21.72
N GLY A 168 -8.70 -2.60 -21.94
CA GLY A 168 -8.03 -1.52 -22.65
C GLY A 168 -8.05 -1.79 -24.15
#